data_70c4b49f01f064e9dbb3bb88fd2f3e47
#
_entry.id   70c4b49f01f064e9dbb3bb88fd2f3e47
#
_cell.length_a   1.000
_cell.length_b   1.000
_cell.length_c   1.000
_cell.angle_alpha   90.00
_cell.angle_beta   90.00
_cell.angle_gamma   90.00
#
_symmetry.space_group_name_H-M   'P 1'
#
loop_
_entity.id
_entity.type
_entity.pdbx_description
1 polymer ?
#
loop_
_entity_poly.entity_id
_entity_poly.type
_entity_poly.pdbx_seq_one_letter_code
_entity_poly.pdbx_strand_id
1 'polypeptide(L)'
;QHGMHICEDHFIAEIIDPDTGEVLPDGSKGELVFTSITKEAFPLIRYRTRDICVLDRSPCPCGRTHVRMSKPMGRSDDMMIIRGVNVFPSQSEEVLLKVSGENITPNYQIIVGRENNTDTLDINVEMSEKMFSDDIRSVEKLEKEIVSKLRSMLGIGAKVHLVNPKTIARSEGKAQRIIDNRKL
;
A
#
# COMPACT_ATOMS: atom_id res chain seq x y z
N GLN A 1 15.25 -12.69 -6.16
CA GLN A 1 15.15 -11.59 -7.15
C GLN A 1 15.53 -10.29 -6.44
N HIS A 2 16.55 -9.58 -6.94
CA HIS A 2 17.14 -8.40 -6.27
C HIS A 2 16.71 -7.10 -6.96
N GLY A 3 15.40 -6.79 -6.93
CA GLY A 3 14.84 -5.59 -7.55
C GLY A 3 14.56 -5.75 -9.05
N MET A 4 14.14 -4.66 -9.69
CA MET A 4 13.83 -4.54 -11.11
C MET A 4 14.83 -3.57 -11.74
N HIS A 5 15.53 -3.99 -12.80
CA HIS A 5 16.46 -3.10 -13.51
C HIS A 5 15.68 -2.09 -14.35
N ILE A 6 16.11 -0.85 -14.28
CA ILE A 6 15.58 0.25 -15.09
C ILE A 6 16.40 0.32 -16.37
N CYS A 7 15.73 0.54 -17.52
CA CYS A 7 16.39 0.79 -18.80
C CYS A 7 16.93 2.23 -18.82
N GLU A 8 18.15 2.43 -18.30
CA GLU A 8 18.79 3.77 -18.18
C GLU A 8 19.16 4.38 -19.54
N ASP A 9 19.19 3.59 -20.59
CA ASP A 9 19.26 4.04 -22.00
C ASP A 9 18.00 4.75 -22.48
N HIS A 10 16.85 4.59 -21.77
CA HIS A 10 15.56 5.19 -22.10
C HIS A 10 15.01 6.12 -21.02
N PHE A 11 15.40 5.89 -19.75
CA PHE A 11 14.83 6.61 -18.61
C PHE A 11 15.88 7.02 -17.59
N ILE A 12 15.78 8.25 -17.12
CA ILE A 12 16.45 8.68 -15.88
C ILE A 12 15.45 8.45 -14.73
N ALA A 13 15.89 7.76 -13.68
CA ALA A 13 15.12 7.52 -12.48
C ALA A 13 15.67 8.33 -11.30
N GLU A 14 14.78 8.98 -10.58
CA GLU A 14 15.06 9.74 -9.36
C GLU A 14 14.13 9.24 -8.24
N ILE A 15 14.59 9.33 -7.00
CA ILE A 15 13.73 9.24 -5.81
C ILE A 15 13.62 10.63 -5.22
N ILE A 16 12.41 11.08 -4.97
CA ILE A 16 12.13 12.39 -4.38
C ILE A 16 11.37 12.26 -3.08
N ASP A 17 11.51 13.27 -2.23
CA ASP A 17 10.58 13.50 -1.15
C ASP A 17 9.21 13.89 -1.73
N PRO A 18 8.12 13.19 -1.39
CA PRO A 18 6.81 13.44 -1.99
C PRO A 18 6.22 14.82 -1.65
N ASP A 19 6.62 15.43 -0.52
CA ASP A 19 6.10 16.70 -0.04
C ASP A 19 6.90 17.89 -0.59
N THR A 20 8.24 17.81 -0.51
CA THR A 20 9.13 18.92 -0.95
C THR A 20 9.50 18.83 -2.42
N GLY A 21 9.49 17.64 -3.02
CA GLY A 21 9.95 17.38 -4.38
C GLY A 21 11.47 17.37 -4.54
N GLU A 22 12.22 17.46 -3.43
CA GLU A 22 13.69 17.39 -3.42
C GLU A 22 14.17 15.97 -3.73
N VAL A 23 15.28 15.86 -4.47
CA VAL A 23 15.89 14.57 -4.79
C VAL A 23 16.58 14.01 -3.55
N LEU A 24 16.25 12.77 -3.23
CA LEU A 24 16.83 12.05 -2.10
C LEU A 24 18.05 11.21 -2.52
N PRO A 25 19.00 10.97 -1.61
CA PRO A 25 20.14 10.09 -1.86
C PRO A 25 19.73 8.67 -2.22
N ASP A 26 20.59 7.96 -2.98
CA ASP A 26 20.42 6.53 -3.28
C ASP A 26 20.25 5.71 -2.00
N GLY A 27 19.38 4.70 -2.05
CA GLY A 27 19.02 3.88 -0.90
C GLY A 27 17.91 4.51 -0.02
N SER A 28 17.53 5.77 -0.24
CA SER A 28 16.41 6.39 0.45
C SER A 28 15.09 5.87 -0.08
N LYS A 29 14.10 5.83 0.81
CA LYS A 29 12.70 5.56 0.45
C LYS A 29 12.02 6.87 0.07
N GLY A 30 11.41 6.94 -1.10
CA GLY A 30 10.68 8.13 -1.56
C GLY A 30 9.86 7.85 -2.81
N GLU A 31 9.28 8.89 -3.39
CA GLU A 31 8.47 8.76 -4.61
C GLU A 31 9.38 8.60 -5.84
N LEU A 32 9.06 7.62 -6.65
CA LEU A 32 9.75 7.36 -7.91
C LEU A 32 9.32 8.35 -8.98
N VAL A 33 10.31 8.94 -9.64
CA VAL A 33 10.14 9.88 -10.74
C VAL A 33 10.90 9.37 -11.96
N PHE A 34 10.30 9.49 -13.14
CA PHE A 34 10.93 9.14 -14.40
C PHE A 34 11.01 10.33 -15.35
N THR A 35 12.18 10.49 -16.00
CA THR A 35 12.34 11.33 -17.19
C THR A 35 12.66 10.44 -18.38
N SER A 36 11.84 10.50 -19.44
CA SER A 36 12.14 9.80 -20.68
C SER A 36 13.17 10.57 -21.51
N ILE A 37 14.20 9.88 -22.04
CA ILE A 37 15.29 10.50 -22.81
C ILE A 37 15.22 10.17 -24.30
N THR A 38 14.51 9.11 -24.69
CA THR A 38 14.41 8.66 -26.09
C THR A 38 13.00 8.80 -26.68
N LYS A 39 12.02 9.24 -25.88
CA LYS A 39 10.63 9.35 -26.32
C LYS A 39 10.38 10.68 -27.01
N GLU A 40 10.17 10.67 -28.32
CA GLU A 40 9.91 11.87 -29.11
C GLU A 40 8.46 12.36 -28.99
N ALA A 41 7.50 11.45 -29.10
CA ALA A 41 6.08 11.76 -28.93
C ALA A 41 5.69 11.67 -27.46
N PHE A 42 5.11 12.73 -26.92
CA PHE A 42 4.70 12.84 -25.53
C PHE A 42 5.83 12.55 -24.53
N PRO A 43 6.92 13.36 -24.55
CA PRO A 43 8.03 13.18 -23.62
C PRO A 43 7.58 13.39 -22.18
N LEU A 44 8.03 12.52 -21.29
CA LEU A 44 7.81 12.64 -19.86
C LEU A 44 9.05 13.30 -19.24
N ILE A 45 8.88 14.47 -18.64
CA ILE A 45 9.94 15.17 -17.91
C ILE A 45 9.56 15.19 -16.44
N ARG A 46 10.39 14.55 -15.60
CA ARG A 46 10.17 14.38 -14.16
C ARG A 46 8.73 13.95 -13.83
N TYR A 47 8.28 12.90 -14.51
CA TYR A 47 6.95 12.33 -14.30
C TYR A 47 6.88 11.64 -12.93
N ARG A 48 6.07 12.17 -12.05
CA ARG A 48 5.81 11.64 -10.72
C ARG A 48 4.89 10.41 -10.82
N THR A 49 5.42 9.21 -10.52
CA THR A 49 4.63 7.97 -10.58
C THR A 49 3.65 7.83 -9.43
N ARG A 50 3.90 8.54 -8.34
CA ARG A 50 3.25 8.40 -7.03
C ARG A 50 3.59 7.09 -6.32
N ASP A 51 4.39 6.23 -6.89
CA ASP A 51 4.82 4.99 -6.27
C ASP A 51 6.01 5.23 -5.35
N ILE A 52 5.96 4.68 -4.15
CA ILE A 52 7.05 4.74 -3.16
C ILE A 52 8.01 3.60 -3.43
N CYS A 53 9.25 3.94 -3.74
CA CYS A 53 10.31 2.99 -4.09
C CYS A 53 11.63 3.34 -3.41
N VAL A 54 12.63 2.49 -3.63
CA VAL A 54 14.05 2.70 -3.33
C VAL A 54 14.85 2.42 -4.59
N LEU A 55 15.85 3.25 -4.91
CA LEU A 55 16.83 2.97 -5.95
C LEU A 55 18.11 2.36 -5.34
N ASP A 56 18.66 1.37 -6.02
CA ASP A 56 19.89 0.67 -5.64
C ASP A 56 20.84 0.64 -6.84
N ARG A 57 21.97 1.36 -6.74
CA ARG A 57 23.04 1.42 -7.75
C ARG A 57 24.21 0.47 -7.47
N SER A 58 24.09 -0.37 -6.44
CA SER A 58 25.13 -1.36 -6.14
C SER A 58 25.24 -2.41 -7.26
N PRO A 59 26.41 -3.05 -7.45
CA PRO A 59 26.58 -4.11 -8.44
C PRO A 59 25.54 -5.22 -8.26
N CYS A 60 24.90 -5.61 -9.36
CA CYS A 60 23.95 -6.71 -9.33
C CYS A 60 24.64 -8.05 -9.55
N PRO A 61 24.32 -9.11 -8.79
CA PRO A 61 24.87 -10.45 -9.02
C PRO A 61 24.62 -11.02 -10.42
N CYS A 62 23.63 -10.48 -11.16
CA CYS A 62 23.36 -10.88 -12.54
C CYS A 62 24.31 -10.26 -13.58
N GLY A 63 25.24 -9.39 -13.15
CA GLY A 63 26.25 -8.73 -14.01
C GLY A 63 25.76 -7.47 -14.75
N ARG A 64 24.47 -7.09 -14.62
CA ARG A 64 23.97 -5.83 -15.19
C ARG A 64 24.40 -4.64 -14.35
N THR A 65 24.72 -3.54 -15.01
CA THR A 65 25.15 -2.27 -14.40
C THR A 65 24.03 -1.26 -14.19
N HIS A 66 22.85 -1.49 -14.78
CA HIS A 66 21.69 -0.62 -14.64
C HIS A 66 21.20 -0.53 -13.20
N VAL A 67 20.74 0.67 -12.83
CA VAL A 67 20.11 0.90 -11.52
C VAL A 67 18.90 -0.02 -11.34
N ARG A 68 18.68 -0.45 -10.11
CA ARG A 68 17.52 -1.28 -9.74
C ARG A 68 16.59 -0.49 -8.87
N MET A 69 15.31 -0.65 -9.11
CA MET A 69 14.25 -0.19 -8.21
C MET A 69 13.69 -1.34 -7.37
N SER A 70 13.28 -1.05 -6.16
CA SER A 70 12.47 -1.98 -5.36
C SER A 70 11.12 -2.23 -6.01
N LYS A 71 10.38 -3.23 -5.54
CA LYS A 71 8.93 -3.25 -5.78
C LYS A 71 8.31 -2.00 -5.15
N PRO A 72 7.27 -1.41 -5.78
CA PRO A 72 6.50 -0.36 -5.12
C PRO A 72 5.99 -0.81 -3.74
N MET A 73 6.24 0.00 -2.73
CA MET A 73 5.87 -0.26 -1.33
C MET A 73 4.55 0.41 -0.93
N GLY A 74 3.95 1.15 -1.84
CA GLY A 74 2.73 1.92 -1.67
C GLY A 74 2.73 3.12 -2.60
N ARG A 75 1.72 3.98 -2.48
CA ARG A 75 1.60 5.22 -3.25
C ARG A 75 1.63 6.43 -2.32
N SER A 76 2.25 7.51 -2.75
CA SER A 76 2.32 8.77 -1.98
C SER A 76 0.95 9.44 -1.86
N ASP A 77 0.08 9.29 -2.88
CA ASP A 77 -1.27 9.83 -2.91
C ASP A 77 -2.31 8.98 -2.17
N ASP A 78 -1.98 7.73 -1.81
CA ASP A 78 -2.82 6.86 -0.98
C ASP A 78 -2.42 6.89 0.51
N MET A 79 -1.39 7.66 0.87
CA MET A 79 -0.91 7.76 2.24
C MET A 79 -1.93 8.50 3.12
N MET A 80 -2.25 7.92 4.25
CA MET A 80 -3.11 8.53 5.27
C MET A 80 -2.27 8.84 6.51
N ILE A 81 -2.41 10.03 7.05
CA ILE A 81 -1.86 10.36 8.38
C ILE A 81 -2.96 10.10 9.40
N ILE A 82 -2.74 9.10 10.27
CA ILE A 82 -3.70 8.69 11.30
C ILE A 82 -3.01 8.75 12.66
N ARG A 83 -3.45 9.62 13.53
CA ARG A 83 -2.82 9.84 14.86
C ARG A 83 -1.31 10.13 14.75
N GLY A 84 -0.88 10.92 13.73
CA GLY A 84 0.52 11.27 13.50
C GLY A 84 1.38 10.16 12.88
N VAL A 85 0.78 9.03 12.49
CA VAL A 85 1.49 7.91 11.83
C VAL A 85 1.09 7.82 10.36
N ASN A 86 2.08 7.67 9.49
CA ASN A 86 1.87 7.46 8.06
C ASN A 86 1.42 6.01 7.81
N VAL A 87 0.19 5.83 7.36
CA VAL A 87 -0.43 4.54 7.06
C VAL A 87 -0.66 4.42 5.56
N PHE A 88 -0.17 3.33 4.98
CA PHE A 88 -0.39 3.00 3.58
C PHE A 88 -1.38 1.84 3.48
N PRO A 89 -2.40 1.92 2.60
CA PRO A 89 -3.37 0.84 2.38
C PRO A 89 -2.71 -0.50 2.04
N SER A 90 -1.60 -0.45 1.31
CA SER A 90 -0.81 -1.64 0.95
C SER A 90 -0.29 -2.42 2.16
N GLN A 91 -0.01 -1.76 3.29
CA GLN A 91 0.39 -2.42 4.52
C GLN A 91 -0.76 -3.24 5.11
N SER A 92 -1.98 -2.71 5.09
CA SER A 92 -3.18 -3.44 5.53
C SER A 92 -3.44 -4.63 4.60
N GLU A 93 -3.32 -4.45 3.29
CA GLU A 93 -3.47 -5.52 2.29
C GLU A 93 -2.46 -6.65 2.50
N GLU A 94 -1.20 -6.32 2.76
CA GLU A 94 -0.15 -7.31 3.03
C GLU A 94 -0.49 -8.17 4.26
N VAL A 95 -0.98 -7.55 5.34
CA VAL A 95 -1.41 -8.29 6.53
C VAL A 95 -2.60 -9.20 6.22
N LEU A 96 -3.62 -8.67 5.54
CA LEU A 96 -4.81 -9.43 5.19
C LEU A 96 -4.46 -10.64 4.30
N LEU A 97 -3.61 -10.48 3.29
CA LEU A 97 -3.16 -11.56 2.43
C LEU A 97 -2.37 -12.65 3.19
N LYS A 98 -1.58 -12.27 4.19
CA LYS A 98 -0.80 -13.23 5.00
C LYS A 98 -1.65 -14.03 5.99
N VAL A 99 -2.73 -13.42 6.49
CA VAL A 99 -3.60 -14.05 7.50
C VAL A 99 -4.76 -14.82 6.87
N SER A 100 -5.17 -14.43 5.65
CA SER A 100 -6.43 -14.84 5.06
C SER A 100 -6.58 -16.34 4.83
N GLY A 101 -5.54 -16.99 4.35
CA GLY A 101 -5.72 -18.33 3.80
C GLY A 101 -6.94 -18.38 2.87
N GLU A 102 -7.89 -19.30 3.18
CA GLU A 102 -9.19 -19.42 2.48
C GLU A 102 -10.35 -18.73 3.24
N ASN A 103 -10.07 -17.99 4.33
CA ASN A 103 -11.08 -17.53 5.27
C ASN A 103 -11.66 -16.16 4.92
N ILE A 104 -10.89 -15.31 4.23
CA ILE A 104 -11.37 -14.00 3.77
C ILE A 104 -11.21 -13.85 2.27
N THR A 105 -12.01 -12.97 1.67
CA THR A 105 -11.87 -12.59 0.26
C THR A 105 -10.88 -11.42 0.11
N PRO A 106 -10.39 -11.12 -1.10
CA PRO A 106 -9.51 -9.97 -1.33
C PRO A 106 -10.23 -8.61 -1.22
N ASN A 107 -11.50 -8.61 -0.78
CA ASN A 107 -12.30 -7.39 -0.67
C ASN A 107 -12.26 -6.87 0.75
N TYR A 108 -11.76 -5.65 0.88
CA TYR A 108 -11.71 -4.93 2.14
C TYR A 108 -11.91 -3.44 1.91
N GLN A 109 -12.30 -2.71 2.97
CA GLN A 109 -12.39 -1.26 2.99
C GLN A 109 -11.71 -0.72 4.24
N ILE A 110 -10.94 0.35 4.07
CA ILE A 110 -10.32 1.11 5.14
C ILE A 110 -11.17 2.37 5.34
N ILE A 111 -11.71 2.53 6.53
CA ILE A 111 -12.56 3.66 6.89
C ILE A 111 -11.80 4.48 7.93
N VAL A 112 -11.48 5.72 7.58
CA VAL A 112 -10.88 6.67 8.50
C VAL A 112 -11.96 7.63 8.97
N GLY A 113 -12.08 7.78 10.27
CA GLY A 113 -13.04 8.68 10.90
C GLY A 113 -12.37 9.52 11.97
N ARG A 114 -13.17 10.31 12.68
CA ARG A 114 -12.73 11.09 13.85
C ARG A 114 -13.78 11.05 14.93
N GLU A 115 -13.39 10.58 16.12
CA GLU A 115 -14.22 10.56 17.31
C GLU A 115 -13.49 11.26 18.47
N ASN A 116 -14.14 12.17 19.18
CA ASN A 116 -13.56 12.89 20.32
C ASN A 116 -12.17 13.50 20.00
N ASN A 117 -12.03 14.17 18.87
CA ASN A 117 -10.77 14.74 18.37
C ASN A 117 -9.63 13.76 18.12
N THR A 118 -9.93 12.47 18.09
CA THR A 118 -8.95 11.41 17.79
C THR A 118 -9.35 10.68 16.51
N ASP A 119 -8.39 10.47 15.62
CA ASP A 119 -8.64 9.72 14.39
C ASP A 119 -8.94 8.25 14.72
N THR A 120 -9.96 7.69 14.08
CA THR A 120 -10.30 6.26 14.13
C THR A 120 -9.89 5.58 12.84
N LEU A 121 -9.51 4.32 12.96
CA LEU A 121 -9.17 3.44 11.84
C LEU A 121 -9.99 2.18 11.97
N ASP A 122 -10.93 2.01 11.07
CA ASP A 122 -11.78 0.84 10.97
C ASP A 122 -11.48 0.12 9.65
N ILE A 123 -11.42 -1.21 9.66
CA ILE A 123 -11.14 -2.02 8.48
C ILE A 123 -12.22 -3.08 8.36
N ASN A 124 -13.08 -2.93 7.36
CA ASN A 124 -14.05 -3.95 6.98
C ASN A 124 -13.37 -4.99 6.10
N VAL A 125 -13.47 -6.25 6.46
CA VAL A 125 -12.87 -7.38 5.74
C VAL A 125 -13.96 -8.37 5.41
N GLU A 126 -14.12 -8.70 4.14
CA GLU A 126 -15.17 -9.60 3.69
C GLU A 126 -14.76 -11.06 3.92
N MET A 127 -15.58 -11.79 4.67
CA MET A 127 -15.42 -13.24 4.89
C MET A 127 -15.67 -14.03 3.60
N SER A 128 -15.02 -15.18 3.49
CA SER A 128 -15.40 -16.18 2.48
C SER A 128 -16.70 -16.88 2.88
N GLU A 129 -17.38 -17.48 1.91
CA GLU A 129 -18.60 -18.27 2.19
C GLU A 129 -18.31 -19.44 3.14
N LYS A 130 -17.11 -20.00 3.09
CA LYS A 130 -16.64 -21.05 3.99
C LYS A 130 -16.57 -20.56 5.43
N MET A 131 -15.92 -19.40 5.65
CA MET A 131 -15.75 -18.82 6.99
C MET A 131 -17.07 -18.33 7.57
N PHE A 132 -17.99 -17.82 6.73
CA PHE A 132 -19.30 -17.38 7.15
C PHE A 132 -20.18 -18.52 7.69
N SER A 133 -19.96 -19.76 7.23
CA SER A 133 -20.65 -20.96 7.70
C SER A 133 -19.94 -21.65 8.89
N ASP A 134 -18.81 -21.12 9.34
CA ASP A 134 -18.03 -21.66 10.46
C ASP A 134 -18.59 -21.23 11.83
N ASP A 135 -18.01 -21.75 12.91
CA ASP A 135 -18.45 -21.40 14.26
C ASP A 135 -18.00 -19.97 14.65
N ILE A 136 -18.72 -19.35 15.60
CA ILE A 136 -18.46 -17.98 16.09
C ILE A 136 -17.04 -17.87 16.68
N ARG A 137 -16.51 -18.93 17.30
CA ARG A 137 -15.18 -18.89 17.92
C ARG A 137 -14.07 -18.79 16.88
N SER A 138 -14.25 -19.45 15.74
CA SER A 138 -13.32 -19.35 14.59
C SER A 138 -13.29 -17.93 14.04
N VAL A 139 -14.45 -17.27 13.92
CA VAL A 139 -14.58 -15.89 13.47
C VAL A 139 -13.88 -14.92 14.44
N GLU A 140 -14.17 -15.03 15.75
CA GLU A 140 -13.52 -14.19 16.76
C GLU A 140 -11.99 -14.38 16.81
N LYS A 141 -11.53 -15.61 16.62
CA LYS A 141 -10.08 -15.91 16.60
C LYS A 141 -9.41 -15.23 15.42
N LEU A 142 -10.02 -15.31 14.23
CA LEU A 142 -9.51 -14.67 13.03
C LEU A 142 -9.47 -13.15 13.18
N GLU A 143 -10.52 -12.54 13.71
CA GLU A 143 -10.57 -11.10 13.96
C GLU A 143 -9.42 -10.65 14.87
N LYS A 144 -9.23 -11.33 16.02
CA LYS A 144 -8.14 -11.04 16.96
C LYS A 144 -6.76 -11.18 16.31
N GLU A 145 -6.57 -12.18 15.47
CA GLU A 145 -5.32 -12.38 14.75
C GLU A 145 -5.05 -11.22 13.78
N ILE A 146 -6.04 -10.82 12.99
CA ILE A 146 -5.93 -9.69 12.07
C ILE A 146 -5.61 -8.40 12.83
N VAL A 147 -6.35 -8.09 13.90
CA VAL A 147 -6.12 -6.91 14.76
C VAL A 147 -4.68 -6.88 15.29
N SER A 148 -4.19 -8.01 15.81
CA SER A 148 -2.83 -8.12 16.34
C SER A 148 -1.77 -7.87 15.26
N LYS A 149 -1.93 -8.47 14.09
CA LYS A 149 -0.99 -8.31 12.96
C LYS A 149 -1.02 -6.89 12.39
N LEU A 150 -2.19 -6.29 12.24
CA LEU A 150 -2.35 -4.89 11.81
C LEU A 150 -1.66 -3.95 12.79
N ARG A 151 -1.88 -4.12 14.09
CA ARG A 151 -1.22 -3.29 15.11
C ARG A 151 0.30 -3.38 15.04
N SER A 152 0.83 -4.58 14.82
CA SER A 152 2.28 -4.82 14.68
C SER A 152 2.84 -4.16 13.40
N MET A 153 2.09 -4.16 12.30
CA MET A 153 2.53 -3.62 11.01
C MET A 153 2.38 -2.09 10.93
N LEU A 154 1.24 -1.56 11.39
CA LEU A 154 0.89 -0.15 11.25
C LEU A 154 1.43 0.72 12.40
N GLY A 155 1.80 0.13 13.52
CA GLY A 155 2.19 0.86 14.74
C GLY A 155 1.03 1.53 15.49
N ILE A 156 -0.21 1.41 14.97
CA ILE A 156 -1.43 1.95 15.59
C ILE A 156 -2.52 0.89 15.69
N GLY A 157 -3.46 1.09 16.61
CA GLY A 157 -4.62 0.22 16.73
C GLY A 157 -5.66 0.50 15.64
N ALA A 158 -6.17 -0.56 15.02
CA ALA A 158 -7.30 -0.53 14.10
C ALA A 158 -8.43 -1.42 14.66
N LYS A 159 -9.68 -1.04 14.43
CA LYS A 159 -10.84 -1.92 14.63
C LYS A 159 -11.04 -2.72 13.34
N VAL A 160 -11.26 -4.02 13.47
CA VAL A 160 -11.54 -4.90 12.33
C VAL A 160 -12.97 -5.39 12.41
N HIS A 161 -13.68 -5.35 11.31
CA HIS A 161 -15.04 -5.85 11.20
C HIS A 161 -15.07 -6.91 10.10
N LEU A 162 -15.28 -8.16 10.49
CA LEU A 162 -15.52 -9.23 9.54
C LEU A 162 -16.97 -9.13 9.04
N VAL A 163 -17.12 -8.78 7.76
CA VAL A 163 -18.44 -8.57 7.15
C VAL A 163 -18.83 -9.77 6.29
N ASN A 164 -20.13 -9.92 6.07
CA ASN A 164 -20.71 -11.01 5.30
C ASN A 164 -20.18 -11.04 3.85
N PRO A 165 -20.14 -12.21 3.21
CA PRO A 165 -19.81 -12.32 1.79
C PRO A 165 -20.66 -11.38 0.93
N LYS A 166 -20.05 -10.75 -0.08
CA LYS A 166 -20.71 -9.85 -1.05
C LYS A 166 -21.30 -8.56 -0.45
N THR A 167 -20.89 -8.19 0.77
CA THR A 167 -21.34 -6.93 1.41
C THR A 167 -20.57 -5.71 0.87
N ILE A 168 -19.28 -5.89 0.55
CA ILE A 168 -18.47 -4.80 0.01
C ILE A 168 -18.78 -4.63 -1.48
N ALA A 169 -19.20 -3.40 -1.85
CA ALA A 169 -19.54 -3.07 -3.23
C ALA A 169 -18.38 -3.38 -4.20
N ARG A 170 -18.72 -4.03 -5.31
CA ARG A 170 -17.76 -4.29 -6.41
C ARG A 170 -17.72 -3.05 -7.30
N SER A 171 -16.52 -2.55 -7.59
CA SER A 171 -16.34 -1.46 -8.54
C SER A 171 -16.00 -2.02 -9.93
N GLU A 172 -16.61 -1.48 -10.96
CA GLU A 172 -16.17 -1.70 -12.34
C GLU A 172 -14.90 -0.85 -12.58
N GLY A 173 -13.72 -1.39 -12.24
CA GLY A 173 -12.43 -0.71 -12.34
C GLY A 173 -11.60 -0.78 -11.06
N LYS A 174 -10.91 0.31 -10.69
CA LYS A 174 -10.13 0.34 -9.43
C LYS A 174 -11.07 0.37 -8.22
N ALA A 175 -10.92 -0.62 -7.34
CA ALA A 175 -11.69 -0.69 -6.10
C ALA A 175 -11.39 0.55 -5.22
N GLN A 176 -12.42 1.29 -4.85
CA GLN A 176 -12.30 2.37 -3.87
C GLN A 176 -12.19 1.72 -2.47
N ARG A 177 -10.95 1.49 -2.05
CA ARG A 177 -10.66 0.81 -0.79
C ARG A 177 -10.58 1.73 0.42
N ILE A 178 -10.49 3.05 0.19
CA ILE A 178 -10.32 4.07 1.23
C ILE A 178 -11.57 4.94 1.27
N ILE A 179 -12.12 5.09 2.46
CA ILE A 179 -13.21 6.00 2.77
C ILE A 179 -12.73 6.90 3.91
N ASP A 180 -12.38 8.14 3.60
CA ASP A 180 -11.98 9.12 4.62
C ASP A 180 -13.17 10.01 4.97
N ASN A 181 -13.73 9.79 6.15
CA ASN A 181 -14.88 10.52 6.68
C ASN A 181 -14.47 11.67 7.61
N ARG A 182 -13.19 11.96 7.70
CA ARG A 182 -12.74 13.11 8.49
C ARG A 182 -13.17 14.38 7.77
N LYS A 183 -13.96 15.21 8.44
CA LYS A 183 -14.21 16.58 7.98
C LYS A 183 -12.92 17.37 8.23
N LEU A 184 -12.22 17.72 7.17
CA LEU A 184 -11.14 18.70 7.18
C LEU A 184 -11.71 20.10 7.29
#